data_244b3accec3ef3b4348e5d3c245fa0cb
#
_entry.id   244b3accec3ef3b4348e5d3c245fa0cb
#
_cell.length_a   1.000
_cell.length_b   1.000
_cell.length_c   1.000
_cell.angle_alpha   90.00
_cell.angle_beta   90.00
_cell.angle_gamma   90.00
#
_symmetry.space_group_name_H-M   'P 1'
#
loop_
_entity.id
_entity.type
_entity.pdbx_description
1 polymer ?
#
loop_
_entity_poly.entity_id
_entity_poly.type
_entity_poly.pdbx_seq_one_letter_code
_entity_poly.pdbx_strand_id
1 'polypeptide(L)'
;MPTKEKTVFFCKECGNESPKWFGKCPACGAWNTCEESTVVTGKEAKSVKKNIALESQSLPLPIKEITNAKEQRIILPYEELNRVLGGGLVLGSLTLVGGEPGIGKSTLLLQTALQLAGRKVLYISGEESQTQIKMRAERIGIHNTDCLVLTETNTQEILKHFKNVQPDIVVVDSIQTLESPYVDAAAGSISQIRETAAEMNKMAKAYQVPVFLIGHITKDGSIAGPKILEHIVDTVLQFEGDRHYGFRILRTIKNRFGSASELGIFEMNATGLREVTNPSEILLSQRDEEVSGIAIAATMEGQRPMLIETQALVSSAAYGTPQRSATGFDLRRMNMLLAVLEKRAGFRLSIKDVFLNIAGGLHVDDPAIDMAVIAAVLSSNADIPIPSRYAFAAEVGLSGEIRAVTRIEARIAEADKLGFEKIFVSKYNAKGLDTKRFKIQIVPVGSVYELGSELFG
;
A
#
# COMPACT_ATOMS: atom_id res chain seq x y z
N MET A 1 -24.52 -26.57 -33.97
CA MET A 1 -23.43 -26.07 -34.83
C MET A 1 -22.16 -26.09 -34.00
N PRO A 2 -21.03 -26.58 -34.55
CA PRO A 2 -19.82 -26.73 -33.75
C PRO A 2 -19.38 -25.35 -33.17
N THR A 3 -19.04 -25.32 -31.89
CA THR A 3 -18.37 -24.22 -31.20
C THR A 3 -17.07 -23.91 -31.94
N LYS A 4 -16.90 -22.69 -32.43
CA LYS A 4 -15.62 -22.28 -33.04
C LYS A 4 -14.68 -21.88 -31.90
N GLU A 5 -13.73 -22.71 -31.63
CA GLU A 5 -12.56 -22.43 -30.83
C GLU A 5 -11.61 -21.49 -31.60
N LYS A 6 -11.13 -20.46 -30.93
CA LYS A 6 -10.13 -19.55 -31.49
C LYS A 6 -8.94 -19.49 -30.53
N THR A 7 -7.80 -19.93 -31.02
CA THR A 7 -6.53 -19.79 -30.33
C THR A 7 -6.12 -18.30 -30.28
N VAL A 8 -5.77 -17.83 -29.13
CA VAL A 8 -5.29 -16.48 -28.86
C VAL A 8 -4.05 -16.54 -27.97
N PHE A 9 -3.11 -15.65 -28.20
CA PHE A 9 -1.83 -15.59 -27.50
C PHE A 9 -1.81 -14.39 -26.58
N PHE A 10 -1.44 -14.59 -25.30
CA PHE A 10 -1.38 -13.55 -24.30
C PHE A 10 0.05 -13.32 -23.79
N CYS A 11 0.37 -12.08 -23.47
CA CYS A 11 1.60 -11.75 -22.76
C CYS A 11 1.43 -11.97 -21.26
N LYS A 12 2.28 -12.76 -20.61
CA LYS A 12 2.27 -13.01 -19.15
C LYS A 12 2.49 -11.75 -18.31
N GLU A 13 3.23 -10.77 -18.85
CA GLU A 13 3.57 -9.54 -18.13
C GLU A 13 2.48 -8.47 -18.20
N CYS A 14 1.92 -8.21 -19.37
CA CYS A 14 0.98 -7.10 -19.57
C CYS A 14 -0.40 -7.52 -20.09
N GLY A 15 -0.62 -8.82 -20.38
CA GLY A 15 -1.88 -9.35 -20.89
C GLY A 15 -2.26 -8.90 -22.30
N ASN A 16 -1.34 -8.35 -23.05
CA ASN A 16 -1.59 -7.99 -24.44
C ASN A 16 -2.02 -9.22 -25.23
N GLU A 17 -3.16 -9.12 -25.92
CA GLU A 17 -3.76 -10.18 -26.72
C GLU A 17 -3.31 -10.08 -28.18
N SER A 18 -2.90 -11.21 -28.77
CA SER A 18 -2.52 -11.31 -30.17
C SER A 18 -3.13 -12.56 -30.82
N PRO A 19 -3.60 -12.48 -32.03
CA PRO A 19 -4.05 -13.66 -32.79
C PRO A 19 -2.90 -14.58 -33.28
N LYS A 20 -1.65 -14.13 -33.05
CA LYS A 20 -0.43 -14.85 -33.48
C LYS A 20 0.57 -14.87 -32.33
N TRP A 21 1.35 -15.94 -32.29
CA TRP A 21 2.47 -16.04 -31.35
C TRP A 21 3.51 -14.94 -31.57
N PHE A 22 4.12 -14.47 -30.49
CA PHE A 22 5.16 -13.44 -30.50
C PHE A 22 6.29 -13.79 -29.52
N GLY A 23 7.54 -13.61 -29.95
CA GLY A 23 8.71 -13.79 -29.10
C GLY A 23 8.96 -12.57 -28.19
N LYS A 24 8.62 -11.37 -28.68
CA LYS A 24 8.66 -10.11 -27.95
C LYS A 24 7.28 -9.48 -27.91
N CYS A 25 6.78 -9.13 -26.73
CA CYS A 25 5.47 -8.51 -26.61
C CYS A 25 5.45 -7.12 -27.29
N PRO A 26 4.49 -6.86 -28.22
CA PRO A 26 4.41 -5.57 -28.89
C PRO A 26 3.97 -4.42 -27.97
N ALA A 27 3.34 -4.71 -26.83
CA ALA A 27 2.82 -3.71 -25.92
C ALA A 27 3.82 -3.34 -24.81
N CYS A 28 4.44 -4.31 -24.14
CA CYS A 28 5.37 -4.05 -23.01
C CYS A 28 6.83 -4.30 -23.34
N GLY A 29 7.14 -4.89 -24.50
CA GLY A 29 8.50 -5.17 -24.94
C GLY A 29 9.18 -6.37 -24.26
N ALA A 30 8.50 -7.09 -23.36
CA ALA A 30 9.04 -8.26 -22.69
C ALA A 30 9.24 -9.44 -23.63
N TRP A 31 10.34 -10.20 -23.42
CA TRP A 31 10.68 -11.37 -24.24
C TRP A 31 10.19 -12.65 -23.56
N ASN A 32 9.81 -13.65 -24.38
CA ASN A 32 9.42 -15.00 -23.95
C ASN A 32 8.23 -15.02 -22.95
N THR A 33 7.32 -14.06 -23.09
CA THR A 33 6.15 -13.91 -22.22
C THR A 33 4.84 -14.33 -22.90
N CYS A 34 4.92 -14.99 -24.04
CA CYS A 34 3.77 -15.42 -24.85
C CYS A 34 3.21 -16.73 -24.31
N GLU A 35 1.92 -16.77 -23.99
CA GLU A 35 1.17 -17.96 -23.59
C GLU A 35 -0.02 -18.18 -24.52
N GLU A 36 -0.23 -19.43 -24.90
CA GLU A 36 -1.34 -19.84 -25.75
C GLU A 36 -2.59 -20.10 -24.88
N SER A 37 -3.74 -19.62 -25.33
CA SER A 37 -5.03 -19.91 -24.70
C SER A 37 -6.13 -20.03 -25.75
N THR A 38 -7.07 -20.92 -25.52
CA THR A 38 -8.20 -21.15 -26.41
C THR A 38 -9.42 -20.42 -25.87
N VAL A 39 -10.01 -19.54 -26.68
CA VAL A 39 -11.22 -18.79 -26.35
C VAL A 39 -12.39 -19.35 -27.16
N VAL A 40 -13.43 -19.80 -26.45
CA VAL A 40 -14.66 -20.31 -27.10
C VAL A 40 -15.46 -19.15 -27.65
N THR A 41 -15.62 -19.09 -28.98
CA THR A 41 -16.44 -18.07 -29.64
C THR A 41 -17.68 -18.74 -30.28
N GLY A 42 -18.87 -18.53 -29.69
CA GLY A 42 -20.11 -19.09 -30.23
C GLY A 42 -21.33 -18.23 -29.95
N LYS A 43 -22.48 -18.53 -30.59
CA LYS A 43 -23.76 -17.85 -30.33
C LYS A 43 -24.24 -18.04 -28.90
N GLU A 44 -23.89 -19.13 -28.23
CA GLU A 44 -24.18 -19.40 -26.83
C GLU A 44 -23.41 -18.47 -25.89
N ALA A 45 -22.11 -18.22 -26.14
CA ALA A 45 -21.34 -17.22 -25.41
C ALA A 45 -21.93 -15.80 -25.57
N LYS A 46 -22.53 -15.50 -26.71
CA LYS A 46 -23.25 -14.22 -26.94
C LYS A 46 -24.62 -14.18 -26.27
N SER A 47 -25.34 -15.29 -26.18
CA SER A 47 -26.68 -15.34 -25.53
C SER A 47 -26.58 -15.25 -24.01
N VAL A 48 -25.52 -15.82 -23.43
CA VAL A 48 -25.29 -15.77 -21.97
C VAL A 48 -24.63 -14.46 -21.57
N LYS A 49 -23.75 -13.87 -22.40
CA LYS A 49 -23.35 -12.46 -22.24
C LYS A 49 -24.55 -11.50 -22.25
N LYS A 50 -25.64 -11.87 -22.93
CA LYS A 50 -26.89 -11.12 -22.93
C LYS A 50 -27.71 -11.31 -21.64
N ASN A 51 -27.57 -12.42 -20.93
CA ASN A 51 -28.24 -12.66 -19.64
C ASN A 51 -27.56 -11.97 -18.45
N ILE A 52 -26.29 -11.56 -18.59
CA ILE A 52 -25.60 -10.65 -17.66
C ILE A 52 -25.78 -9.18 -18.11
N ALA A 53 -26.24 -8.94 -19.33
CA ALA A 53 -26.72 -7.65 -19.76
C ALA A 53 -28.08 -7.41 -19.08
N LEU A 54 -28.06 -7.02 -17.81
CA LEU A 54 -29.08 -6.12 -17.32
C LEU A 54 -29.12 -4.96 -18.31
N GLU A 55 -30.30 -4.74 -18.90
CA GLU A 55 -30.58 -3.56 -19.69
C GLU A 55 -30.30 -2.33 -18.84
N SER A 56 -29.02 -1.93 -18.78
CA SER A 56 -28.71 -0.58 -18.34
C SER A 56 -29.19 0.34 -19.46
N GLN A 57 -30.47 0.77 -19.36
CA GLN A 57 -30.99 1.88 -20.12
C GLN A 57 -30.32 3.18 -19.63
N SER A 58 -29.00 3.25 -19.65
CA SER A 58 -28.30 4.50 -19.41
C SER A 58 -28.41 5.34 -20.67
N LEU A 59 -29.35 6.27 -20.68
CA LEU A 59 -29.44 7.32 -21.69
C LEU A 59 -28.31 8.32 -21.45
N PRO A 60 -27.71 8.86 -22.52
CA PRO A 60 -26.73 9.92 -22.37
C PRO A 60 -27.43 11.16 -21.76
N LEU A 61 -26.90 11.64 -20.65
CA LEU A 61 -27.40 12.82 -19.95
C LEU A 61 -26.37 13.95 -20.05
N PRO A 62 -26.81 15.20 -20.25
CA PRO A 62 -25.93 16.35 -20.11
C PRO A 62 -25.30 16.39 -18.71
N ILE A 63 -24.04 16.76 -18.61
CA ILE A 63 -23.30 16.78 -17.32
C ILE A 63 -23.99 17.64 -16.26
N LYS A 64 -24.75 18.68 -16.68
CA LYS A 64 -25.51 19.57 -15.78
C LYS A 64 -26.74 18.91 -15.17
N GLU A 65 -27.25 17.84 -15.78
CA GLU A 65 -28.42 17.09 -15.31
C GLU A 65 -28.01 15.90 -14.42
N ILE A 66 -26.70 15.59 -14.39
CA ILE A 66 -26.17 14.61 -13.47
C ILE A 66 -26.14 15.25 -12.09
N THR A 67 -27.10 14.89 -11.25
CA THR A 67 -27.11 15.31 -9.86
C THR A 67 -25.87 14.75 -9.17
N ASN A 68 -25.07 15.63 -8.54
CA ASN A 68 -24.01 15.21 -7.61
C ASN A 68 -24.66 14.53 -6.39
N ALA A 69 -25.16 13.31 -6.57
CA ALA A 69 -25.40 12.45 -5.45
C ALA A 69 -24.04 12.27 -4.76
N LYS A 70 -23.92 12.71 -3.51
CA LYS A 70 -22.73 12.40 -2.69
C LYS A 70 -22.48 10.92 -2.86
N GLU A 71 -21.28 10.57 -3.33
CA GLU A 71 -20.87 9.20 -3.54
C GLU A 71 -21.16 8.40 -2.26
N GLN A 72 -22.11 7.47 -2.35
CA GLN A 72 -22.52 6.68 -1.18
C GLN A 72 -21.40 5.71 -0.84
N ARG A 73 -20.96 5.77 0.41
CA ARG A 73 -19.90 4.90 0.93
C ARG A 73 -20.39 4.09 2.11
N ILE A 74 -19.97 2.85 2.16
CA ILE A 74 -20.12 2.02 3.35
C ILE A 74 -18.89 2.25 4.23
N ILE A 75 -19.14 2.74 5.45
CA ILE A 75 -18.08 2.88 6.45
C ILE A 75 -17.80 1.50 7.03
N LEU A 76 -16.54 1.09 6.94
CA LEU A 76 -16.03 -0.17 7.46
C LEU A 76 -15.63 -0.03 8.93
N PRO A 77 -15.53 -1.15 9.68
CA PRO A 77 -15.21 -1.12 11.12
C PRO A 77 -13.83 -0.57 11.46
N TYR A 78 -12.89 -0.57 10.50
CA TYR A 78 -11.52 -0.13 10.67
C TYR A 78 -11.28 1.23 10.04
N GLU A 79 -10.84 2.22 10.83
CA GLU A 79 -10.52 3.56 10.33
C GLU A 79 -9.33 3.53 9.35
N GLU A 80 -8.34 2.69 9.62
CA GLU A 80 -7.18 2.53 8.74
C GLU A 80 -7.57 1.94 7.38
N LEU A 81 -8.56 1.03 7.33
CA LEU A 81 -9.10 0.51 6.08
C LEU A 81 -9.95 1.57 5.34
N ASN A 82 -10.76 2.34 6.05
CA ASN A 82 -11.50 3.46 5.47
C ASN A 82 -10.56 4.52 4.88
N ARG A 83 -9.45 4.81 5.56
CA ARG A 83 -8.42 5.75 5.10
C ARG A 83 -7.86 5.36 3.74
N VAL A 84 -7.36 4.14 3.59
CA VAL A 84 -6.77 3.66 2.32
C VAL A 84 -7.79 3.54 1.19
N LEU A 85 -9.08 3.42 1.53
CA LEU A 85 -10.19 3.47 0.58
C LEU A 85 -10.63 4.91 0.22
N GLY A 86 -10.04 5.93 0.88
CA GLY A 86 -10.41 7.33 0.66
C GLY A 86 -11.68 7.77 1.38
N GLY A 87 -12.00 7.15 2.53
CA GLY A 87 -13.15 7.48 3.39
C GLY A 87 -14.30 6.47 3.35
N GLY A 88 -14.01 5.21 2.99
CA GLY A 88 -14.97 4.11 2.98
C GLY A 88 -15.16 3.45 1.62
N LEU A 89 -15.91 2.37 1.59
CA LEU A 89 -16.12 1.50 0.43
C LEU A 89 -17.23 2.07 -0.46
N VAL A 90 -16.92 2.39 -1.71
CA VAL A 90 -17.86 2.98 -2.67
C VAL A 90 -18.78 1.91 -3.25
N LEU A 91 -20.08 2.20 -3.35
CA LEU A 91 -21.05 1.28 -3.95
C LEU A 91 -20.69 0.97 -5.41
N GLY A 92 -20.80 -0.31 -5.78
CA GLY A 92 -20.47 -0.78 -7.13
C GLY A 92 -19.00 -0.76 -7.47
N SER A 93 -18.10 -0.50 -6.50
CA SER A 93 -16.65 -0.54 -6.71
C SER A 93 -16.08 -1.95 -6.69
N LEU A 94 -14.98 -2.14 -7.42
CA LEU A 94 -14.17 -3.35 -7.38
C LEU A 94 -12.80 -3.02 -6.78
N THR A 95 -12.49 -3.57 -5.61
CA THR A 95 -11.24 -3.34 -4.88
C THR A 95 -10.39 -4.59 -4.85
N LEU A 96 -9.16 -4.52 -5.34
CA LEU A 96 -8.16 -5.59 -5.24
C LEU A 96 -7.30 -5.39 -3.99
N VAL A 97 -7.17 -6.44 -3.18
CA VAL A 97 -6.25 -6.51 -2.04
C VAL A 97 -5.15 -7.52 -2.37
N GLY A 98 -3.98 -7.01 -2.75
CA GLY A 98 -2.80 -7.81 -3.11
C GLY A 98 -1.81 -7.94 -1.95
N GLY A 99 -0.95 -8.94 -1.99
CA GLY A 99 0.12 -9.13 -1.01
C GLY A 99 0.64 -10.57 -0.98
N GLU A 100 1.78 -10.79 -0.30
CA GLU A 100 2.35 -12.14 -0.14
C GLU A 100 1.38 -13.12 0.54
N PRO A 101 1.49 -14.42 0.26
CA PRO A 101 0.76 -15.44 1.02
C PRO A 101 1.07 -15.37 2.50
N GLY A 102 0.02 -15.45 3.36
CA GLY A 102 0.18 -15.41 4.82
C GLY A 102 0.38 -14.02 5.43
N ILE A 103 0.38 -12.93 4.64
CA ILE A 103 0.56 -11.55 5.15
C ILE A 103 -0.64 -11.04 5.99
N GLY A 104 -1.84 -11.61 5.81
CA GLY A 104 -3.04 -11.23 6.58
C GLY A 104 -4.24 -10.75 5.76
N LYS A 105 -4.20 -10.79 4.43
CA LYS A 105 -5.30 -10.34 3.54
C LYS A 105 -6.65 -10.95 3.89
N SER A 106 -6.72 -12.29 3.87
CA SER A 106 -7.94 -13.05 4.19
C SER A 106 -8.40 -12.82 5.63
N THR A 107 -7.45 -12.63 6.57
CA THR A 107 -7.77 -12.33 7.97
C THR A 107 -8.43 -10.96 8.09
N LEU A 108 -7.86 -9.91 7.47
CA LEU A 108 -8.43 -8.56 7.51
C LEU A 108 -9.84 -8.51 6.94
N LEU A 109 -10.05 -9.11 5.75
CA LEU A 109 -11.35 -9.04 5.09
C LEU A 109 -12.40 -9.92 5.79
N LEU A 110 -12.02 -11.08 6.35
CA LEU A 110 -12.92 -11.89 7.17
C LEU A 110 -13.31 -11.15 8.46
N GLN A 111 -12.33 -10.55 9.17
CA GLN A 111 -12.63 -9.72 10.35
C GLN A 111 -13.55 -8.56 10.02
N THR A 112 -13.30 -7.87 8.90
CA THR A 112 -14.17 -6.79 8.43
C THR A 112 -15.59 -7.29 8.18
N ALA A 113 -15.74 -8.43 7.48
CA ALA A 113 -17.04 -9.04 7.21
C ALA A 113 -17.80 -9.42 8.49
N LEU A 114 -17.09 -9.97 9.47
CA LEU A 114 -17.67 -10.37 10.76
C LEU A 114 -18.07 -9.19 11.65
N GLN A 115 -17.41 -8.04 11.52
CA GLN A 115 -17.71 -6.85 12.32
C GLN A 115 -18.81 -5.97 11.71
N LEU A 116 -19.19 -6.18 10.45
CA LEU A 116 -20.23 -5.43 9.75
C LEU A 116 -21.63 -5.88 10.15
N ALA A 117 -22.01 -5.64 11.40
CA ALA A 117 -23.36 -5.97 11.87
C ALA A 117 -24.44 -5.19 11.10
N GLY A 118 -25.54 -5.89 10.74
CA GLY A 118 -26.64 -5.31 9.99
C GLY A 118 -26.38 -5.09 8.49
N ARG A 119 -25.24 -5.62 7.98
CA ARG A 119 -24.92 -5.70 6.56
C ARG A 119 -24.70 -7.14 6.15
N LYS A 120 -25.37 -7.55 5.10
CA LYS A 120 -25.23 -8.89 4.56
C LYS A 120 -23.94 -8.99 3.72
N VAL A 121 -22.98 -9.79 4.19
CA VAL A 121 -21.72 -10.02 3.48
C VAL A 121 -21.70 -11.43 2.89
N LEU A 122 -21.41 -11.56 1.61
CA LEU A 122 -21.17 -12.83 0.96
C LEU A 122 -19.65 -13.05 0.82
N TYR A 123 -19.11 -13.95 1.65
CA TYR A 123 -17.71 -14.35 1.62
C TYR A 123 -17.55 -15.60 0.75
N ILE A 124 -16.92 -15.45 -0.41
CA ILE A 124 -16.69 -16.51 -1.38
C ILE A 124 -15.26 -16.99 -1.24
N SER A 125 -15.07 -18.29 -1.02
CA SER A 125 -13.75 -18.91 -0.92
C SER A 125 -13.58 -20.03 -1.93
N GLY A 126 -12.51 -19.98 -2.70
CA GLY A 126 -12.06 -21.07 -3.55
C GLY A 126 -10.84 -21.81 -3.01
N GLU A 127 -10.25 -21.32 -1.90
CA GLU A 127 -9.04 -21.92 -1.31
C GLU A 127 -9.34 -22.72 -0.04
N GLU A 128 -10.26 -22.22 0.79
CA GLU A 128 -10.56 -22.80 2.09
C GLU A 128 -12.00 -23.37 2.14
N SER A 129 -12.14 -24.47 2.86
CA SER A 129 -13.45 -25.05 3.17
C SER A 129 -14.22 -24.20 4.17
N GLN A 130 -15.55 -24.33 4.21
CA GLN A 130 -16.41 -23.66 5.19
C GLN A 130 -15.96 -23.93 6.63
N THR A 131 -15.49 -25.14 6.93
CA THR A 131 -14.97 -25.52 8.26
C THR A 131 -13.71 -24.74 8.62
N GLN A 132 -12.78 -24.56 7.69
CA GLN A 132 -11.54 -23.80 7.92
C GLN A 132 -11.84 -22.33 8.15
N ILE A 133 -12.74 -21.74 7.36
CA ILE A 133 -13.19 -20.36 7.55
C ILE A 133 -13.87 -20.19 8.91
N LYS A 134 -14.73 -21.14 9.31
CA LYS A 134 -15.37 -21.14 10.64
C LYS A 134 -14.33 -21.18 11.77
N MET A 135 -13.34 -22.08 11.71
CA MET A 135 -12.26 -22.14 12.71
C MET A 135 -11.49 -20.82 12.80
N ARG A 136 -11.26 -20.17 11.67
CA ARG A 136 -10.63 -18.84 11.62
C ARG A 136 -11.52 -17.77 12.26
N ALA A 137 -12.81 -17.77 11.97
CA ALA A 137 -13.79 -16.86 12.58
C ALA A 137 -13.88 -17.04 14.10
N GLU A 138 -13.87 -18.28 14.59
CA GLU A 138 -13.86 -18.60 16.01
C GLU A 138 -12.59 -18.08 16.72
N ARG A 139 -11.44 -18.20 16.07
CA ARG A 139 -10.18 -17.64 16.59
C ARG A 139 -10.19 -16.11 16.67
N ILE A 140 -10.86 -15.45 15.71
CA ILE A 140 -11.07 -14.01 15.73
C ILE A 140 -12.01 -13.59 16.86
N GLY A 141 -12.93 -14.48 17.27
CA GLY A 141 -13.85 -14.28 18.39
C GLY A 141 -15.01 -13.31 18.09
N ILE A 142 -15.29 -13.04 16.80
CA ILE A 142 -16.37 -12.17 16.35
C ILE A 142 -17.42 -13.03 15.63
N HIS A 143 -18.68 -12.89 16.03
CA HIS A 143 -19.80 -13.61 15.44
C HIS A 143 -20.73 -12.66 14.73
N ASN A 144 -21.00 -12.92 13.46
CA ASN A 144 -22.00 -12.18 12.66
C ASN A 144 -22.84 -13.17 11.89
N THR A 145 -24.15 -13.19 12.12
CA THR A 145 -25.13 -14.03 11.41
C THR A 145 -25.36 -13.59 9.98
N ASP A 146 -25.00 -12.35 9.64
CA ASP A 146 -25.18 -11.76 8.31
C ASP A 146 -23.98 -11.99 7.38
N CYS A 147 -22.91 -12.64 7.86
CA CYS A 147 -21.79 -13.09 7.06
C CYS A 147 -22.04 -14.52 6.55
N LEU A 148 -22.33 -14.65 5.26
CA LEU A 148 -22.62 -15.91 4.60
C LEU A 148 -21.39 -16.40 3.85
N VAL A 149 -21.02 -17.66 4.04
CA VAL A 149 -19.85 -18.29 3.41
C VAL A 149 -20.30 -19.19 2.27
N LEU A 150 -19.71 -18.97 1.09
CA LEU A 150 -19.92 -19.78 -0.11
C LEU A 150 -18.58 -20.34 -0.59
N THR A 151 -18.49 -21.68 -0.70
CA THR A 151 -17.32 -22.36 -1.28
C THR A 151 -17.64 -22.74 -2.73
N GLU A 152 -17.40 -21.82 -3.65
CA GLU A 152 -17.70 -21.97 -5.09
C GLU A 152 -16.64 -21.20 -5.90
N THR A 153 -16.24 -21.78 -7.01
CA THR A 153 -15.24 -21.18 -7.93
C THR A 153 -15.84 -20.75 -9.27
N ASN A 154 -16.96 -21.36 -9.67
CA ASN A 154 -17.63 -21.03 -10.93
C ASN A 154 -18.38 -19.70 -10.84
N THR A 155 -17.98 -18.73 -11.65
CA THR A 155 -18.56 -17.37 -11.63
C THR A 155 -20.06 -17.34 -11.94
N GLN A 156 -20.60 -18.27 -12.72
CA GLN A 156 -22.04 -18.31 -13.03
C GLN A 156 -22.86 -18.84 -11.85
N GLU A 157 -22.36 -19.83 -11.12
CA GLU A 157 -22.98 -20.31 -9.88
C GLU A 157 -22.90 -19.24 -8.79
N ILE A 158 -21.74 -18.56 -8.66
CA ILE A 158 -21.59 -17.39 -7.79
C ILE A 158 -22.65 -16.33 -8.09
N LEU A 159 -22.87 -15.99 -9.36
CA LEU A 159 -23.88 -15.01 -9.76
C LEU A 159 -25.31 -15.46 -9.41
N LYS A 160 -25.62 -16.75 -9.50
CA LYS A 160 -26.94 -17.27 -9.06
C LYS A 160 -27.14 -17.11 -7.56
N HIS A 161 -26.13 -17.52 -6.76
CA HIS A 161 -26.16 -17.36 -5.31
C HIS A 161 -26.23 -15.88 -4.90
N PHE A 162 -25.47 -15.00 -5.57
CA PHE A 162 -25.52 -13.56 -5.38
C PHE A 162 -26.93 -13.01 -5.54
N LYS A 163 -27.64 -13.37 -6.62
CA LYS A 163 -29.01 -12.91 -6.88
C LYS A 163 -29.99 -13.38 -5.82
N ASN A 164 -29.80 -14.59 -5.27
CA ASN A 164 -30.67 -15.14 -4.23
C ASN A 164 -30.40 -14.51 -2.86
N VAL A 165 -29.13 -14.25 -2.55
CA VAL A 165 -28.68 -13.71 -1.25
C VAL A 165 -28.90 -12.21 -1.17
N GLN A 166 -28.70 -11.48 -2.27
CA GLN A 166 -28.71 -10.00 -2.34
C GLN A 166 -27.81 -9.37 -1.27
N PRO A 167 -26.50 -9.62 -1.30
CA PRO A 167 -25.58 -9.10 -0.30
C PRO A 167 -25.34 -7.60 -0.47
N ASP A 168 -24.97 -6.92 0.62
CA ASP A 168 -24.50 -5.53 0.61
C ASP A 168 -23.04 -5.43 0.18
N ILE A 169 -22.23 -6.47 0.46
CA ILE A 169 -20.81 -6.54 0.16
C ILE A 169 -20.45 -7.97 -0.25
N VAL A 170 -19.51 -8.11 -1.20
CA VAL A 170 -18.95 -9.40 -1.60
C VAL A 170 -17.44 -9.40 -1.34
N VAL A 171 -16.92 -10.49 -0.80
CA VAL A 171 -15.49 -10.78 -0.66
C VAL A 171 -15.18 -12.05 -1.42
N VAL A 172 -14.16 -12.03 -2.28
CA VAL A 172 -13.66 -13.18 -3.05
C VAL A 172 -12.24 -13.53 -2.61
N ASP A 173 -12.05 -14.74 -2.08
CA ASP A 173 -10.77 -15.26 -1.57
C ASP A 173 -10.44 -16.62 -2.23
N SER A 174 -9.69 -16.65 -3.32
CA SER A 174 -9.03 -15.57 -4.06
C SER A 174 -9.49 -15.50 -5.52
N ILE A 175 -9.09 -14.43 -6.22
CA ILE A 175 -9.36 -14.27 -7.66
C ILE A 175 -8.70 -15.38 -8.50
N GLN A 176 -7.59 -15.95 -8.02
CA GLN A 176 -6.85 -16.99 -8.72
C GLN A 176 -7.58 -18.33 -8.78
N THR A 177 -8.54 -18.57 -7.89
CA THR A 177 -9.32 -19.81 -7.85
C THR A 177 -10.59 -19.74 -8.66
N LEU A 178 -11.02 -18.54 -9.07
CA LEU A 178 -12.24 -18.39 -9.86
C LEU A 178 -12.08 -18.92 -11.30
N GLU A 179 -13.16 -19.51 -11.77
CA GLU A 179 -13.27 -20.05 -13.14
C GLU A 179 -14.50 -19.49 -13.83
N SER A 180 -14.27 -18.94 -15.02
CA SER A 180 -15.34 -18.59 -15.95
C SER A 180 -15.51 -19.75 -16.94
N PRO A 181 -16.73 -20.30 -17.12
CA PRO A 181 -16.98 -21.36 -18.10
C PRO A 181 -16.83 -20.88 -19.55
N TYR A 182 -16.57 -19.61 -19.79
CA TYR A 182 -16.37 -19.03 -21.12
C TYR A 182 -14.91 -19.00 -21.56
N VAL A 183 -13.99 -19.39 -20.70
CA VAL A 183 -12.55 -19.43 -20.97
C VAL A 183 -12.07 -20.86 -20.74
N ASP A 184 -11.58 -21.50 -21.79
CA ASP A 184 -11.00 -22.83 -21.69
C ASP A 184 -9.50 -22.71 -21.35
N ALA A 185 -9.24 -22.46 -20.07
CA ALA A 185 -7.91 -22.39 -19.49
C ALA A 185 -8.00 -22.75 -18.00
N ALA A 186 -6.91 -23.22 -17.43
CA ALA A 186 -6.86 -23.59 -16.02
C ALA A 186 -7.11 -22.39 -15.11
N ALA A 187 -7.70 -22.64 -13.93
CA ALA A 187 -7.80 -21.65 -12.85
C ALA A 187 -6.42 -21.02 -12.56
N GLY A 188 -6.41 -19.73 -12.24
CA GLY A 188 -5.16 -19.00 -11.99
C GLY A 188 -4.39 -18.58 -13.25
N SER A 189 -4.79 -19.04 -14.45
CA SER A 189 -4.23 -18.51 -15.71
C SER A 189 -4.63 -17.04 -15.90
N ILE A 190 -3.80 -16.30 -16.63
CA ILE A 190 -4.03 -14.86 -16.88
C ILE A 190 -5.36 -14.61 -17.59
N SER A 191 -5.74 -15.47 -18.53
CA SER A 191 -7.02 -15.39 -19.22
C SER A 191 -8.22 -15.61 -18.29
N GLN A 192 -8.16 -16.58 -17.38
CA GLN A 192 -9.18 -16.81 -16.36
C GLN A 192 -9.27 -15.63 -15.40
N ILE A 193 -8.15 -15.19 -14.81
CA ILE A 193 -8.11 -14.06 -13.88
C ILE A 193 -8.71 -12.79 -14.51
N ARG A 194 -8.39 -12.51 -15.78
CA ARG A 194 -8.91 -11.35 -16.50
C ARG A 194 -10.43 -11.44 -16.71
N GLU A 195 -10.93 -12.58 -17.21
CA GLU A 195 -12.36 -12.74 -17.49
C GLU A 195 -13.17 -12.74 -16.20
N THR A 196 -12.75 -13.49 -15.17
CA THR A 196 -13.44 -13.55 -13.88
C THR A 196 -13.48 -12.20 -13.18
N ALA A 197 -12.37 -11.41 -13.21
CA ALA A 197 -12.35 -10.06 -12.69
C ALA A 197 -13.28 -9.11 -13.48
N ALA A 198 -13.36 -9.26 -14.81
CA ALA A 198 -14.29 -8.47 -15.63
C ALA A 198 -15.76 -8.83 -15.33
N GLU A 199 -16.08 -10.10 -15.08
CA GLU A 199 -17.41 -10.55 -14.66
C GLU A 199 -17.77 -9.98 -13.28
N MET A 200 -16.83 -10.02 -12.30
CA MET A 200 -17.04 -9.43 -10.97
C MET A 200 -17.24 -7.91 -11.03
N ASN A 201 -16.45 -7.20 -11.85
CA ASN A 201 -16.62 -5.75 -12.07
C ASN A 201 -18.00 -5.41 -12.66
N LYS A 202 -18.43 -6.20 -13.62
CA LYS A 202 -19.75 -6.01 -14.24
C LYS A 202 -20.88 -6.27 -13.25
N MET A 203 -20.76 -7.31 -12.42
CA MET A 203 -21.70 -7.61 -11.34
C MET A 203 -21.73 -6.46 -10.31
N ALA A 204 -20.56 -6.02 -9.83
CA ALA A 204 -20.46 -4.92 -8.87
C ALA A 204 -21.20 -3.66 -9.37
N LYS A 205 -20.94 -3.24 -10.60
CA LYS A 205 -21.54 -2.04 -11.19
C LYS A 205 -23.01 -2.19 -11.50
N ALA A 206 -23.45 -3.36 -11.98
CA ALA A 206 -24.85 -3.60 -12.33
C ALA A 206 -25.77 -3.60 -11.11
N TYR A 207 -25.30 -4.15 -10.00
CA TYR A 207 -26.07 -4.26 -8.76
C TYR A 207 -25.73 -3.20 -7.72
N GLN A 208 -24.77 -2.32 -7.99
CA GLN A 208 -24.26 -1.30 -7.06
C GLN A 208 -23.77 -1.91 -5.73
N VAL A 209 -23.22 -3.14 -5.78
CA VAL A 209 -22.67 -3.86 -4.64
C VAL A 209 -21.15 -3.86 -4.75
N PRO A 210 -20.42 -3.35 -3.75
CA PRO A 210 -18.98 -3.35 -3.76
C PRO A 210 -18.40 -4.76 -3.59
N VAL A 211 -17.29 -5.02 -4.27
CA VAL A 211 -16.62 -6.32 -4.26
C VAL A 211 -15.15 -6.15 -3.89
N PHE A 212 -14.69 -6.91 -2.89
CA PHE A 212 -13.28 -7.12 -2.62
C PHE A 212 -12.78 -8.37 -3.33
N LEU A 213 -11.66 -8.26 -4.03
CA LEU A 213 -10.92 -9.37 -4.60
C LEU A 213 -9.61 -9.53 -3.82
N ILE A 214 -9.34 -10.71 -3.29
CA ILE A 214 -8.02 -11.04 -2.74
C ILE A 214 -7.17 -11.61 -3.86
N GLY A 215 -5.92 -11.13 -3.98
CA GLY A 215 -4.93 -11.59 -4.94
C GLY A 215 -3.57 -11.86 -4.30
N HIS A 216 -2.83 -12.83 -4.83
CA HIS A 216 -1.46 -13.12 -4.40
C HIS A 216 -0.46 -12.38 -5.29
N ILE A 217 0.64 -11.90 -4.68
CA ILE A 217 1.78 -11.27 -5.38
C ILE A 217 2.83 -12.35 -5.66
N THR A 218 3.51 -12.27 -6.81
CA THR A 218 4.69 -13.08 -7.10
C THR A 218 5.89 -12.64 -6.26
N LYS A 219 6.92 -13.50 -6.14
CA LYS A 219 8.15 -13.21 -5.37
C LYS A 219 8.89 -11.95 -5.83
N ASP A 220 8.66 -11.49 -7.05
CA ASP A 220 9.26 -10.27 -7.62
C ASP A 220 8.50 -8.98 -7.23
N GLY A 221 7.58 -9.07 -6.26
CA GLY A 221 6.78 -7.92 -5.78
C GLY A 221 5.69 -7.47 -6.77
N SER A 222 5.56 -8.14 -7.91
CA SER A 222 4.46 -7.93 -8.84
C SER A 222 3.29 -8.84 -8.46
N ILE A 223 2.06 -8.32 -8.46
CA ILE A 223 0.86 -9.15 -8.25
C ILE A 223 0.83 -10.20 -9.40
N ALA A 224 0.67 -11.49 -9.18
CA ALA A 224 0.59 -12.51 -10.23
C ALA A 224 -0.64 -12.27 -11.13
N GLY A 225 -0.41 -11.94 -12.39
CA GLY A 225 -1.43 -11.44 -13.30
C GLY A 225 -1.85 -9.97 -13.14
N PRO A 226 -0.99 -9.04 -12.73
CA PRO A 226 -1.30 -7.87 -11.90
C PRO A 226 -1.55 -6.57 -12.63
N LYS A 227 -0.73 -6.24 -13.61
CA LYS A 227 -0.96 -5.02 -14.40
C LYS A 227 -2.28 -5.06 -15.16
N ILE A 228 -2.77 -6.26 -15.45
CA ILE A 228 -4.08 -6.46 -16.11
C ILE A 228 -5.22 -6.13 -15.15
N LEU A 229 -5.15 -6.62 -13.90
CA LEU A 229 -6.18 -6.36 -12.88
C LEU A 229 -6.23 -4.89 -12.50
N GLU A 230 -5.08 -4.20 -12.41
CA GLU A 230 -5.02 -2.76 -12.13
C GLU A 230 -5.87 -1.91 -13.08
N HIS A 231 -5.99 -2.32 -14.34
CA HIS A 231 -6.83 -1.61 -15.31
C HIS A 231 -8.33 -1.92 -15.14
N ILE A 232 -8.68 -3.09 -14.63
CA ILE A 232 -10.06 -3.55 -14.47
C ILE A 232 -10.67 -3.02 -13.16
N VAL A 233 -9.89 -3.05 -12.05
CA VAL A 233 -10.37 -2.65 -10.73
C VAL A 233 -10.34 -1.14 -10.54
N ASP A 234 -11.16 -0.65 -9.62
CA ASP A 234 -11.23 0.77 -9.29
C ASP A 234 -10.18 1.17 -8.23
N THR A 235 -9.91 0.28 -7.28
CA THR A 235 -8.94 0.48 -6.20
C THR A 235 -8.00 -0.72 -6.10
N VAL A 236 -6.71 -0.47 -5.87
CA VAL A 236 -5.67 -1.48 -5.59
C VAL A 236 -5.05 -1.14 -4.26
N LEU A 237 -5.17 -2.06 -3.31
CA LEU A 237 -4.53 -2.03 -2.01
C LEU A 237 -3.46 -3.13 -1.97
N GLN A 238 -2.28 -2.81 -1.50
CA GLN A 238 -1.17 -3.74 -1.36
C GLN A 238 -0.81 -3.90 0.10
N PHE A 239 -0.83 -5.15 0.58
CA PHE A 239 -0.26 -5.52 1.87
C PHE A 239 1.24 -5.68 1.76
N GLU A 240 1.96 -4.97 2.62
CA GLU A 240 3.40 -5.01 2.78
C GLU A 240 3.72 -5.35 4.23
N GLY A 241 4.88 -5.91 4.50
CA GLY A 241 5.37 -6.15 5.85
C GLY A 241 6.38 -7.27 5.91
N ASP A 242 7.34 -7.14 6.81
CA ASP A 242 8.29 -8.17 7.14
C ASP A 242 7.65 -9.15 8.15
N ARG A 243 7.91 -10.45 7.98
CA ARG A 243 7.43 -11.49 8.90
C ARG A 243 8.04 -11.38 10.30
N HIS A 244 9.17 -10.71 10.42
CA HIS A 244 9.88 -10.48 11.68
C HIS A 244 9.30 -9.32 12.50
N TYR A 245 8.58 -8.40 11.85
CA TYR A 245 7.89 -7.30 12.55
C TYR A 245 6.41 -7.61 12.67
N GLY A 246 5.82 -7.37 13.85
CA GLY A 246 4.39 -7.58 14.12
C GLY A 246 3.45 -6.71 13.27
N PHE A 247 4.01 -5.68 12.60
CA PHE A 247 3.24 -4.70 11.83
C PHE A 247 3.03 -5.13 10.39
N ARG A 248 1.89 -4.69 9.86
CA ARG A 248 1.47 -4.87 8.47
C ARG A 248 1.00 -3.53 7.93
N ILE A 249 1.50 -3.18 6.76
CA ILE A 249 1.15 -1.93 6.08
C ILE A 249 0.23 -2.26 4.92
N LEU A 250 -0.89 -1.57 4.85
CA LEU A 250 -1.81 -1.63 3.72
C LEU A 250 -1.67 -0.33 2.93
N ARG A 251 -1.03 -0.39 1.77
CA ARG A 251 -0.76 0.77 0.92
C ARG A 251 -1.76 0.87 -0.21
N THR A 252 -2.24 2.07 -0.49
CA THR A 252 -3.02 2.36 -1.69
C THR A 252 -2.09 2.56 -2.89
N ILE A 253 -2.17 1.66 -3.88
CA ILE A 253 -1.40 1.76 -5.13
C ILE A 253 -2.22 2.50 -6.20
N LYS A 254 -3.53 2.30 -6.20
CA LYS A 254 -4.47 2.97 -7.10
C LYS A 254 -5.78 3.21 -6.38
N ASN A 255 -6.36 4.40 -6.55
CA ASN A 255 -7.70 4.70 -6.05
C ASN A 255 -8.39 5.72 -6.96
N ARG A 256 -9.53 5.34 -7.56
CA ARG A 256 -10.34 6.25 -8.39
C ARG A 256 -11.22 7.18 -7.55
N PHE A 257 -11.38 6.88 -6.26
CA PHE A 257 -12.31 7.53 -5.36
C PHE A 257 -11.63 8.35 -4.26
N GLY A 258 -10.29 8.45 -4.31
CA GLY A 258 -9.51 9.15 -3.31
C GLY A 258 -8.03 9.23 -3.65
N SER A 259 -7.22 9.56 -2.65
CA SER A 259 -5.76 9.59 -2.77
C SER A 259 -5.19 8.20 -3.07
N ALA A 260 -4.20 8.13 -3.96
CA ALA A 260 -3.47 6.91 -4.28
C ALA A 260 -2.18 6.74 -3.43
N SER A 261 -1.99 7.58 -2.40
CA SER A 261 -0.78 7.59 -1.58
C SER A 261 -1.11 7.40 -0.10
N GLU A 262 -2.25 6.79 0.23
CA GLU A 262 -2.63 6.54 1.62
C GLU A 262 -2.07 5.21 2.11
N LEU A 263 -1.80 5.14 3.42
CA LEU A 263 -1.46 3.89 4.07
C LEU A 263 -2.26 3.70 5.36
N GLY A 264 -2.57 2.43 5.62
CA GLY A 264 -3.13 1.95 6.87
C GLY A 264 -2.14 1.02 7.56
N ILE A 265 -2.03 1.11 8.88
CA ILE A 265 -1.11 0.29 9.66
C ILE A 265 -1.91 -0.63 10.58
N PHE A 266 -1.56 -1.90 10.53
CA PHE A 266 -2.16 -2.94 11.36
C PHE A 266 -1.07 -3.69 12.11
N GLU A 267 -1.41 -4.20 13.29
CA GLU A 267 -0.59 -5.11 14.06
C GLU A 267 -1.20 -6.52 14.00
N MET A 268 -0.36 -7.51 13.73
CA MET A 268 -0.78 -8.90 13.70
C MET A 268 -0.70 -9.52 15.10
N ASN A 269 -1.85 -9.89 15.64
CA ASN A 269 -1.99 -10.54 16.95
C ASN A 269 -2.50 -11.98 16.81
N ALA A 270 -2.49 -12.72 17.90
CA ALA A 270 -3.02 -14.11 17.94
C ALA A 270 -4.50 -14.21 17.52
N THR A 271 -5.29 -13.19 17.82
CA THR A 271 -6.72 -13.08 17.50
C THR A 271 -7.01 -12.42 16.16
N GLY A 272 -5.98 -11.97 15.42
CA GLY A 272 -6.11 -11.34 14.12
C GLY A 272 -5.39 -10.00 14.00
N LEU A 273 -5.90 -9.11 13.16
CA LEU A 273 -5.31 -7.79 12.89
C LEU A 273 -6.00 -6.72 13.75
N ARG A 274 -5.18 -5.88 14.38
CA ARG A 274 -5.60 -4.69 15.11
C ARG A 274 -5.09 -3.45 14.35
N GLU A 275 -5.94 -2.44 14.16
CA GLU A 275 -5.48 -1.17 13.58
C GLU A 275 -4.60 -0.39 14.54
N VAL A 276 -3.62 0.32 13.95
CA VAL A 276 -2.69 1.18 14.67
C VAL A 276 -3.08 2.63 14.41
N THR A 277 -3.76 3.22 15.38
CA THR A 277 -4.27 4.60 15.25
C THR A 277 -3.17 5.65 15.33
N ASN A 278 -2.10 5.36 16.08
CA ASN A 278 -0.93 6.24 16.20
C ASN A 278 0.37 5.50 15.83
N PRO A 279 0.73 5.45 14.54
CA PRO A 279 1.96 4.79 14.10
C PRO A 279 3.23 5.39 14.69
N SER A 280 3.26 6.70 14.91
CA SER A 280 4.44 7.37 15.45
C SER A 280 4.83 6.83 16.83
N GLU A 281 3.86 6.48 17.71
CA GLU A 281 4.16 5.89 19.03
C GLU A 281 4.85 4.53 18.93
N ILE A 282 4.61 3.80 17.87
CA ILE A 282 5.18 2.46 17.66
C ILE A 282 6.53 2.52 16.94
N LEU A 283 6.68 3.52 16.05
CA LEU A 283 7.90 3.72 15.25
C LEU A 283 8.99 4.45 16.03
N LEU A 284 8.66 4.96 17.22
CA LEU A 284 9.59 5.58 18.17
C LEU A 284 9.91 4.56 19.26
N SER A 285 11.19 4.23 19.40
CA SER A 285 11.64 3.35 20.50
C SER A 285 11.49 4.07 21.84
N GLN A 286 10.83 3.43 22.80
CA GLN A 286 10.90 3.87 24.18
C GLN A 286 12.27 3.50 24.74
N ARG A 287 13.06 4.49 25.15
CA ARG A 287 14.39 4.32 25.71
C ARG A 287 14.54 5.12 26.97
N ASP A 288 15.17 4.50 27.95
CA ASP A 288 15.51 5.13 29.22
C ASP A 288 16.86 5.91 29.11
N GLU A 289 17.70 5.59 28.11
CA GLU A 289 19.01 6.21 27.90
C GLU A 289 19.11 6.83 26.49
N GLU A 290 19.73 7.99 26.41
CA GLU A 290 20.08 8.63 25.15
C GLU A 290 21.36 7.98 24.58
N VAL A 291 21.28 7.49 23.35
CA VAL A 291 22.37 6.87 22.63
C VAL A 291 22.68 7.64 21.35
N SER A 292 23.96 7.65 20.96
CA SER A 292 24.39 8.28 19.71
C SER A 292 23.85 7.54 18.48
N GLY A 293 23.77 8.24 17.36
CA GLY A 293 23.38 7.65 16.08
C GLY A 293 21.89 7.58 15.82
N ILE A 294 21.06 8.28 16.60
CA ILE A 294 19.60 8.27 16.46
C ILE A 294 19.08 9.67 16.25
N ALA A 295 18.17 9.81 15.29
CA ALA A 295 17.44 11.04 15.02
C ALA A 295 16.00 10.71 14.61
N ILE A 296 15.06 11.60 14.95
CA ILE A 296 13.65 11.40 14.64
C ILE A 296 13.26 12.25 13.42
N ALA A 297 12.87 11.59 12.34
CA ALA A 297 12.40 12.24 11.13
C ALA A 297 10.89 12.47 11.17
N ALA A 298 10.45 13.66 10.78
CA ALA A 298 9.04 13.93 10.52
C ALA A 298 8.75 13.77 9.02
N THR A 299 8.21 12.60 8.65
CA THR A 299 7.90 12.20 7.27
C THR A 299 6.41 12.38 6.94
N MET A 300 6.08 12.29 5.64
CA MET A 300 4.71 12.22 5.15
C MET A 300 4.52 10.96 4.33
N GLU A 301 3.50 10.19 4.66
CA GLU A 301 2.99 9.13 3.80
C GLU A 301 1.60 9.52 3.30
N GLY A 302 1.51 9.85 2.01
CA GLY A 302 0.31 10.43 1.43
C GLY A 302 -0.11 11.72 2.12
N GLN A 303 -1.22 11.68 2.85
CA GLN A 303 -1.74 12.80 3.63
C GLN A 303 -1.33 12.75 5.11
N ARG A 304 -0.74 11.64 5.56
CA ARG A 304 -0.48 11.37 6.97
C ARG A 304 0.92 11.78 7.39
N PRO A 305 1.07 12.72 8.34
CA PRO A 305 2.35 12.96 8.98
C PRO A 305 2.67 11.82 9.95
N MET A 306 3.94 11.42 10.01
CA MET A 306 4.44 10.41 10.94
C MET A 306 5.82 10.80 11.45
N LEU A 307 6.13 10.43 12.69
CA LEU A 307 7.49 10.47 13.22
C LEU A 307 8.09 9.08 13.14
N ILE A 308 9.33 9.01 12.63
CA ILE A 308 10.03 7.74 12.44
C ILE A 308 11.47 7.85 12.91
N GLU A 309 11.93 6.81 13.59
CA GLU A 309 13.29 6.75 14.08
C GLU A 309 14.26 6.36 12.96
N THR A 310 15.28 7.18 12.76
CA THR A 310 16.39 6.98 11.84
C THR A 310 17.63 6.63 12.66
N GLN A 311 18.18 5.45 12.43
CA GLN A 311 19.34 4.92 13.15
C GLN A 311 20.56 4.87 12.23
N ALA A 312 21.69 5.40 12.64
CA ALA A 312 22.97 5.31 11.92
C ALA A 312 24.08 4.76 12.82
N LEU A 313 24.90 3.90 12.26
CA LEU A 313 26.13 3.43 12.88
C LEU A 313 27.31 3.79 11.99
N VAL A 314 28.22 4.58 12.51
CA VAL A 314 29.47 4.98 11.84
C VAL A 314 30.67 4.41 12.60
N SER A 315 31.43 3.54 11.95
CA SER A 315 32.61 2.91 12.56
C SER A 315 33.83 2.99 11.65
N SER A 316 35.02 2.69 12.18
CA SER A 316 36.22 2.56 11.36
C SER A 316 36.08 1.34 10.45
N ALA A 317 36.46 1.47 9.18
CA ALA A 317 36.43 0.35 8.24
C ALA A 317 37.38 -0.76 8.66
N ALA A 318 36.85 -1.90 9.10
CA ALA A 318 37.64 -3.03 9.63
C ALA A 318 38.41 -3.78 8.53
N TYR A 319 37.92 -3.74 7.28
CA TYR A 319 38.47 -4.55 6.16
C TYR A 319 39.11 -3.71 5.07
N GLY A 320 39.52 -2.49 5.36
CA GLY A 320 40.20 -1.61 4.42
C GLY A 320 39.32 -1.00 3.31
N THR A 321 38.20 -1.61 2.98
CA THR A 321 37.21 -1.05 2.05
C THR A 321 35.92 -0.68 2.84
N PRO A 322 35.54 0.59 2.88
CA PRO A 322 34.35 1.05 3.61
C PRO A 322 33.07 0.38 3.14
N GLN A 323 32.31 -0.17 4.06
CA GLN A 323 31.02 -0.77 3.81
C GLN A 323 29.91 0.25 3.99
N ARG A 324 28.90 0.20 3.13
CA ARG A 324 27.71 1.06 3.20
C ARG A 324 26.46 0.25 2.97
N SER A 325 25.55 0.30 3.92
CA SER A 325 24.28 -0.41 3.85
C SER A 325 23.15 0.47 4.37
N ALA A 326 21.99 0.38 3.74
CA ALA A 326 20.78 1.08 4.16
C ALA A 326 19.59 0.11 4.14
N THR A 327 18.81 0.13 5.20
CA THR A 327 17.56 -0.58 5.31
C THR A 327 16.42 0.45 5.47
N GLY A 328 15.39 0.37 4.62
CA GLY A 328 14.27 1.30 4.65
C GLY A 328 14.56 2.68 4.03
N PHE A 329 15.75 2.88 3.45
CA PHE A 329 16.16 4.11 2.77
C PHE A 329 16.99 3.81 1.51
N ASP A 330 16.89 4.65 0.48
CA ASP A 330 17.64 4.45 -0.76
C ASP A 330 19.15 4.58 -0.54
N LEU A 331 19.90 3.53 -0.87
CA LEU A 331 21.36 3.48 -0.69
C LEU A 331 22.10 4.54 -1.52
N ARG A 332 21.60 4.88 -2.72
CA ARG A 332 22.23 5.89 -3.58
C ARG A 332 22.06 7.28 -2.97
N ARG A 333 20.87 7.56 -2.40
CA ARG A 333 20.61 8.81 -1.68
C ARG A 333 21.47 8.92 -0.43
N MET A 334 21.60 7.85 0.36
CA MET A 334 22.51 7.83 1.51
C MET A 334 23.96 8.16 1.08
N ASN A 335 24.47 7.52 0.03
CA ASN A 335 25.82 7.79 -0.48
C ASN A 335 26.00 9.25 -0.93
N MET A 336 24.97 9.85 -1.52
CA MET A 336 24.96 11.26 -1.89
C MET A 336 25.05 12.17 -0.64
N LEU A 337 24.26 11.88 0.40
CA LEU A 337 24.29 12.65 1.65
C LEU A 337 25.66 12.55 2.35
N LEU A 338 26.28 11.36 2.37
CA LEU A 338 27.62 11.17 2.91
C LEU A 338 28.68 11.98 2.14
N ALA A 339 28.58 12.04 0.81
CA ALA A 339 29.46 12.87 -0.02
C ALA A 339 29.27 14.37 0.24
N VAL A 340 28.03 14.82 0.50
CA VAL A 340 27.76 16.20 0.92
C VAL A 340 28.40 16.52 2.25
N LEU A 341 28.26 15.66 3.26
CA LEU A 341 28.88 15.82 4.59
C LEU A 341 30.41 15.90 4.47
N GLU A 342 30.99 15.05 3.67
CA GLU A 342 32.45 15.06 3.47
C GLU A 342 32.94 16.34 2.78
N LYS A 343 32.31 16.73 1.66
CA LYS A 343 32.76 17.86 0.86
C LYS A 343 32.40 19.21 1.45
N ARG A 344 31.27 19.32 2.17
CA ARG A 344 30.69 20.62 2.59
C ARG A 344 30.82 20.87 4.10
N ALA A 345 30.89 19.82 4.90
CA ALA A 345 31.02 19.93 6.34
C ALA A 345 32.38 19.39 6.88
N GLY A 346 33.27 18.86 6.02
CA GLY A 346 34.63 18.47 6.36
C GLY A 346 34.75 17.14 7.11
N PHE A 347 33.71 16.32 7.17
CA PHE A 347 33.74 15.02 7.83
C PHE A 347 34.49 13.98 6.96
N ARG A 348 35.31 13.14 7.55
CA ARG A 348 36.05 12.08 6.85
C ARG A 348 35.25 10.77 6.89
N LEU A 349 34.23 10.66 6.07
CA LEU A 349 33.34 9.50 6.00
C LEU A 349 33.74 8.49 4.90
N SER A 350 34.66 8.87 4.00
CA SER A 350 35.15 7.99 2.91
C SER A 350 35.94 6.78 3.41
N ILE A 351 36.47 6.84 4.63
CA ILE A 351 37.24 5.77 5.26
C ILE A 351 36.48 5.04 6.38
N LYS A 352 35.18 5.30 6.52
CA LYS A 352 34.34 4.73 7.58
C LYS A 352 33.25 3.86 7.01
N ASP A 353 32.90 2.79 7.73
CA ASP A 353 31.70 2.02 7.52
C ASP A 353 30.49 2.84 7.98
N VAL A 354 29.41 2.81 7.19
CA VAL A 354 28.16 3.50 7.53
C VAL A 354 26.99 2.57 7.27
N PHE A 355 26.25 2.29 8.34
CA PHE A 355 25.03 1.51 8.32
C PHE A 355 23.86 2.41 8.70
N LEU A 356 22.78 2.37 7.92
CA LEU A 356 21.55 3.14 8.15
C LEU A 356 20.38 2.19 8.26
N ASN A 357 19.50 2.41 9.23
CA ASN A 357 18.26 1.67 9.40
C ASN A 357 17.12 2.61 9.73
N ILE A 358 16.00 2.48 9.02
CA ILE A 358 14.75 3.13 9.37
C ILE A 358 13.95 2.15 10.23
N ALA A 359 13.53 2.58 11.42
CA ALA A 359 12.82 1.73 12.36
C ALA A 359 11.47 1.24 11.80
N GLY A 360 11.01 0.09 12.31
CA GLY A 360 9.71 -0.48 11.96
C GLY A 360 9.63 -1.17 10.60
N GLY A 361 10.75 -1.33 9.87
CA GLY A 361 10.78 -2.02 8.56
C GLY A 361 10.09 -1.24 7.44
N LEU A 362 9.86 0.06 7.63
CA LEU A 362 9.28 0.95 6.63
C LEU A 362 10.33 1.32 5.57
N HIS A 363 9.89 1.40 4.32
CA HIS A 363 10.65 2.08 3.26
C HIS A 363 10.12 3.51 3.11
N VAL A 364 11.01 4.51 3.25
CA VAL A 364 10.64 5.92 3.21
C VAL A 364 11.29 6.59 2.00
N ASP A 365 10.45 7.08 1.10
CA ASP A 365 10.88 7.80 -0.12
C ASP A 365 10.83 9.33 0.04
N ASP A 366 10.31 9.83 1.17
CA ASP A 366 10.14 11.26 1.42
C ASP A 366 11.49 11.95 1.64
N PRO A 367 11.88 12.92 0.80
CA PRO A 367 13.14 13.65 0.95
C PRO A 367 13.27 14.41 2.28
N ALA A 368 12.15 14.67 2.97
CA ALA A 368 12.17 15.39 4.25
C ALA A 368 12.98 14.70 5.33
N ILE A 369 13.25 13.38 5.21
CA ILE A 369 14.04 12.65 6.21
C ILE A 369 15.55 12.82 6.05
N ASP A 370 16.04 13.44 4.96
CA ASP A 370 17.48 13.63 4.72
C ASP A 370 18.19 14.28 5.88
N MET A 371 17.57 15.32 6.47
CA MET A 371 18.16 16.03 7.61
C MET A 371 18.29 15.13 8.84
N ALA A 372 17.32 14.23 9.09
CA ALA A 372 17.40 13.25 10.16
C ALA A 372 18.50 12.21 9.88
N VAL A 373 18.63 11.75 8.63
CA VAL A 373 19.71 10.84 8.21
C VAL A 373 21.07 11.47 8.48
N ILE A 374 21.26 12.73 8.08
CA ILE A 374 22.51 13.46 8.34
C ILE A 374 22.74 13.63 9.85
N ALA A 375 21.73 14.03 10.61
CA ALA A 375 21.81 14.21 12.06
C ALA A 375 22.21 12.89 12.76
N ALA A 376 21.61 11.76 12.39
CA ALA A 376 21.95 10.45 12.93
C ALA A 376 23.41 10.04 12.58
N VAL A 377 23.84 10.26 11.34
CA VAL A 377 25.22 9.99 10.91
C VAL A 377 26.24 10.85 11.68
N LEU A 378 25.95 12.14 11.85
CA LEU A 378 26.81 13.06 12.60
C LEU A 378 26.89 12.68 14.07
N SER A 379 25.74 12.38 14.69
CA SER A 379 25.65 11.90 16.07
C SER A 379 26.49 10.64 16.30
N SER A 380 26.34 9.63 15.45
CA SER A 380 27.13 8.39 15.53
C SER A 380 28.61 8.63 15.29
N ASN A 381 28.97 9.52 14.35
CA ASN A 381 30.36 9.82 14.03
C ASN A 381 31.07 10.58 15.15
N ALA A 382 30.35 11.44 15.87
CA ALA A 382 30.88 12.21 17.02
C ALA A 382 30.74 11.47 18.34
N ASP A 383 29.95 10.39 18.38
CA ASP A 383 29.52 9.66 19.57
C ASP A 383 28.83 10.56 20.60
N ILE A 384 28.01 11.50 20.11
CA ILE A 384 27.22 12.43 20.91
C ILE A 384 25.74 12.19 20.64
N PRO A 385 24.92 11.86 21.66
CA PRO A 385 23.49 11.64 21.47
C PRO A 385 22.75 12.94 21.12
N ILE A 386 21.70 12.80 20.32
CA ILE A 386 20.70 13.86 20.06
C ILE A 386 19.55 13.65 21.05
N PRO A 387 19.06 14.71 21.72
CA PRO A 387 17.90 14.58 22.59
C PRO A 387 16.71 13.91 21.89
N SER A 388 16.13 12.92 22.53
CA SER A 388 15.06 12.08 21.97
C SER A 388 13.80 12.86 21.58
N ARG A 389 13.65 14.08 22.10
CA ARG A 389 12.52 14.99 21.78
C ARG A 389 12.84 16.02 20.70
N TYR A 390 13.88 15.80 19.89
CA TYR A 390 14.21 16.61 18.72
C TYR A 390 13.77 15.90 17.45
N ALA A 391 13.06 16.60 16.57
CA ALA A 391 12.60 16.10 15.29
C ALA A 391 13.21 16.90 14.13
N PHE A 392 13.25 16.29 12.95
CA PHE A 392 13.89 16.85 11.77
C PHE A 392 12.98 16.72 10.54
N ALA A 393 12.84 17.80 9.74
CA ALA A 393 12.02 17.79 8.53
C ALA A 393 12.57 18.74 7.47
N ALA A 394 13.52 18.27 6.67
CA ALA A 394 14.00 19.01 5.48
C ALA A 394 14.76 18.11 4.52
N GLU A 395 14.75 18.49 3.24
CA GLU A 395 15.60 17.91 2.20
C GLU A 395 17.00 18.54 2.23
N VAL A 396 18.02 17.77 1.83
CA VAL A 396 19.40 18.24 1.72
C VAL A 396 19.84 18.24 0.26
N GLY A 397 20.30 19.41 -0.23
CA GLY A 397 20.83 19.55 -1.57
C GLY A 397 22.32 19.27 -1.68
N LEU A 398 22.83 19.06 -2.90
CA LEU A 398 24.23 18.72 -3.20
C LEU A 398 25.24 19.78 -2.79
N SER A 399 24.83 21.04 -2.69
CA SER A 399 25.71 22.13 -2.18
C SER A 399 25.73 22.24 -0.65
N GLY A 400 25.02 21.33 0.06
CA GLY A 400 24.89 21.34 1.52
C GLY A 400 23.84 22.31 2.03
N GLU A 401 22.98 22.86 1.15
CA GLU A 401 21.85 23.69 1.52
C GLU A 401 20.69 22.85 2.05
N ILE A 402 19.97 23.38 3.02
CA ILE A 402 18.75 22.78 3.56
C ILE A 402 17.54 23.33 2.82
N ARG A 403 16.83 22.47 2.11
CA ARG A 403 15.71 22.80 1.22
C ARG A 403 14.36 22.66 1.91
N ALA A 404 13.42 23.47 1.45
CA ALA A 404 12.03 23.39 1.89
C ALA A 404 11.37 22.10 1.45
N VAL A 405 10.50 21.57 2.30
CA VAL A 405 9.67 20.40 2.02
C VAL A 405 8.19 20.77 2.05
N THR A 406 7.38 19.95 1.41
CA THR A 406 5.93 20.15 1.37
C THR A 406 5.27 19.83 2.70
N ARG A 407 4.10 20.45 2.97
CA ARG A 407 3.26 20.17 4.14
C ARG A 407 3.99 20.28 5.48
N ILE A 408 4.88 21.24 5.61
CA ILE A 408 5.68 21.44 6.83
C ILE A 408 4.80 21.64 8.09
N GLU A 409 3.67 22.35 7.96
CA GLU A 409 2.75 22.55 9.08
C GLU A 409 2.19 21.25 9.65
N ALA A 410 1.85 20.28 8.77
CA ALA A 410 1.35 18.98 9.21
C ALA A 410 2.42 18.17 9.96
N ARG A 411 3.68 18.24 9.51
CA ARG A 411 4.83 17.59 10.16
C ARG A 411 5.10 18.19 11.54
N ILE A 412 5.06 19.53 11.63
CA ILE A 412 5.24 20.25 12.89
C ILE A 412 4.09 19.92 13.85
N ALA A 413 2.84 19.92 13.35
CA ALA A 413 1.68 19.60 14.16
C ALA A 413 1.72 18.18 14.76
N GLU A 414 2.22 17.19 14.02
CA GLU A 414 2.39 15.82 14.53
C GLU A 414 3.48 15.76 15.61
N ALA A 415 4.63 16.43 15.39
CA ALA A 415 5.69 16.50 16.39
C ALA A 415 5.22 17.25 17.67
N ASP A 416 4.50 18.35 17.52
CA ASP A 416 3.91 19.11 18.63
C ASP A 416 2.90 18.28 19.44
N LYS A 417 2.00 17.57 18.72
CA LYS A 417 1.00 16.68 19.32
C LYS A 417 1.64 15.56 20.17
N LEU A 418 2.78 15.04 19.73
CA LEU A 418 3.53 13.97 20.40
C LEU A 418 4.48 14.49 21.49
N GLY A 419 4.48 15.81 21.76
CA GLY A 419 5.22 16.42 22.84
C GLY A 419 6.71 16.58 22.58
N PHE A 420 7.11 16.71 21.32
CA PHE A 420 8.50 17.05 20.97
C PHE A 420 8.82 18.48 21.39
N GLU A 421 10.08 18.70 21.76
CA GLU A 421 10.56 20.01 22.25
C GLU A 421 11.03 20.90 21.13
N LYS A 422 11.76 20.32 20.14
CA LYS A 422 12.29 21.05 18.99
C LYS A 422 12.02 20.31 17.69
N ILE A 423 11.78 21.08 16.64
CA ILE A 423 11.80 20.57 15.28
C ILE A 423 12.69 21.45 14.40
N PHE A 424 13.68 20.80 13.75
CA PHE A 424 14.60 21.42 12.81
C PHE A 424 13.97 21.42 11.43
N VAL A 425 13.88 22.57 10.79
CA VAL A 425 13.25 22.75 9.47
C VAL A 425 14.10 23.65 8.60
N SER A 426 13.85 23.64 7.29
CA SER A 426 14.49 24.61 6.38
C SER A 426 14.09 26.03 6.75
N LYS A 427 15.05 26.97 6.73
CA LYS A 427 14.78 28.41 6.87
C LYS A 427 13.77 28.95 5.85
N TYR A 428 13.63 28.27 4.70
CA TYR A 428 12.65 28.64 3.68
C TYR A 428 11.25 28.17 4.04
N ASN A 429 11.11 27.06 4.77
CA ASN A 429 9.83 26.64 5.34
C ASN A 429 9.37 27.56 6.49
N ALA A 430 10.30 28.06 7.29
CA ALA A 430 9.98 28.93 8.41
C ALA A 430 9.44 30.32 7.97
N LYS A 431 9.76 30.76 6.75
CA LYS A 431 9.24 32.01 6.19
C LYS A 431 7.73 31.91 5.92
N GLY A 432 6.95 32.72 6.63
CA GLY A 432 5.49 32.76 6.47
C GLY A 432 4.72 31.74 7.31
N LEU A 433 5.41 30.95 8.13
CA LEU A 433 4.79 30.03 9.07
C LEU A 433 4.28 30.79 10.29
N ASP A 434 3.03 30.56 10.69
CA ASP A 434 2.50 31.06 11.97
C ASP A 434 2.98 30.19 13.12
N THR A 435 4.16 30.49 13.63
CA THR A 435 4.82 29.72 14.71
C THR A 435 4.05 29.76 16.04
N LYS A 436 3.18 30.75 16.25
CA LYS A 436 2.40 30.90 17.50
C LYS A 436 1.33 29.82 17.66
N ARG A 437 1.03 29.09 16.59
CA ARG A 437 0.05 27.97 16.62
C ARG A 437 0.60 26.70 17.26
N PHE A 438 1.92 26.62 17.42
CA PHE A 438 2.62 25.43 17.92
C PHE A 438 3.32 25.70 19.23
N LYS A 439 3.36 24.71 20.13
CA LYS A 439 4.11 24.76 21.38
C LYS A 439 5.56 24.37 21.19
N ILE A 440 5.83 23.50 20.20
CA ILE A 440 7.16 23.04 19.85
C ILE A 440 8.05 24.19 19.34
N GLN A 441 9.31 24.23 19.77
CA GLN A 441 10.29 25.18 19.27
C GLN A 441 10.67 24.82 17.82
N ILE A 442 10.45 25.72 16.88
CA ILE A 442 10.83 25.57 15.48
C ILE A 442 12.21 26.18 15.27
N VAL A 443 13.19 25.36 14.86
CA VAL A 443 14.58 25.77 14.63
C VAL A 443 14.84 25.81 13.13
N PRO A 444 14.93 27.01 12.49
CA PRO A 444 15.21 27.13 11.09
C PRO A 444 16.70 26.96 10.82
N VAL A 445 17.05 26.08 9.85
CA VAL A 445 18.44 25.77 9.45
C VAL A 445 18.62 26.01 7.95
N GLY A 446 19.76 26.55 7.55
CA GLY A 446 20.05 26.92 6.16
C GLY A 446 21.09 26.02 5.48
N SER A 447 21.95 25.35 6.24
CA SER A 447 23.02 24.48 5.71
C SER A 447 23.34 23.32 6.64
N VAL A 448 24.00 22.29 6.12
CA VAL A 448 24.47 21.14 6.91
C VAL A 448 25.53 21.54 7.96
N TYR A 449 26.30 22.61 7.70
CA TYR A 449 27.25 23.15 8.66
C TYR A 449 26.53 23.78 9.86
N GLU A 450 25.50 24.61 9.59
CA GLU A 450 24.67 25.23 10.63
C GLU A 450 23.95 24.18 11.48
N LEU A 451 23.43 23.10 10.85
CA LEU A 451 22.84 21.98 11.57
C LEU A 451 23.83 21.32 12.54
N GLY A 452 25.08 21.07 12.10
CA GLY A 452 26.11 20.49 12.94
C GLY A 452 26.46 21.39 14.12
N SER A 453 26.54 22.70 13.92
CA SER A 453 26.81 23.67 14.98
C SER A 453 25.65 23.77 15.99
N GLU A 454 24.40 23.68 15.55
CA GLU A 454 23.23 23.73 16.44
C GLU A 454 23.06 22.45 17.26
N LEU A 455 23.52 21.30 16.78
CA LEU A 455 23.40 20.03 17.47
C LEU A 455 24.58 19.70 18.38
N PHE A 456 25.79 20.11 18.01
CA PHE A 456 27.04 19.65 18.64
C PHE A 456 28.04 20.77 18.97
N GLY A 457 27.66 22.06 18.71
CA GLY A 457 28.51 23.25 18.87
C GLY A 457 28.60 23.88 20.25
#